data_222dd24efad376d94a3f85c53ff64513
#
_entry.id   222dd24efad376d94a3f85c53ff64513
#
_cell.length_a   1.000
_cell.length_b   1.000
_cell.length_c   1.000
_cell.angle_alpha   90.00
_cell.angle_beta   90.00
_cell.angle_gamma   90.00
#
_symmetry.space_group_name_H-M   'P 1'
#
loop_
_entity.id
_entity.type
_entity.pdbx_description
1 polymer ?
#
loop_
_entity_poly.entity_id
_entity_poly.type
_entity_poly.pdbx_seq_one_letter_code
_entity_poly.pdbx_strand_id
1 'polypeptide(L)'
;MSHYNANLRDIEFCLFDLLGREKVLGTSIYSDLDRDTAMGMLEEMKRLTENDLAASFVDGDRIGTDFNKATGDIKLPTSFKKSYKAYVDGEWWRLDA
;
A
#
# COMPACT_ATOMS: atom_id res chain seq x y z
N MET A 1 -2.55 -1.12 18.15
CA MET A 1 -3.51 -0.33 17.33
C MET A 1 -2.75 0.56 16.37
N SER A 2 -3.11 0.55 15.11
CA SER A 2 -2.46 1.39 14.11
C SER A 2 -2.90 2.85 14.22
N HIS A 3 -1.97 3.79 14.03
CA HIS A 3 -2.27 5.21 13.89
C HIS A 3 -2.82 5.54 12.49
N TYR A 4 -2.72 4.62 11.55
CA TYR A 4 -3.24 4.75 10.19
C TYR A 4 -4.48 3.87 10.02
N ASN A 5 -5.52 4.45 9.46
CA ASN A 5 -6.78 3.75 9.21
C ASN A 5 -7.28 4.11 7.80
N ALA A 6 -7.31 3.12 6.92
CA ALA A 6 -7.79 3.31 5.56
C ALA A 6 -9.32 3.22 5.54
N ASN A 7 -10.00 4.24 5.01
CA ASN A 7 -11.44 4.24 4.86
C ASN A 7 -11.84 3.64 3.52
N LEU A 8 -12.09 2.33 3.50
CA LEU A 8 -12.48 1.63 2.27
C LEU A 8 -13.84 2.08 1.74
N ARG A 9 -14.75 2.51 2.61
CA ARG A 9 -16.06 2.99 2.15
C ARG A 9 -15.93 4.24 1.27
N ASP A 10 -15.03 5.14 1.62
CA ASP A 10 -14.75 6.32 0.80
C ASP A 10 -14.12 5.95 -0.53
N ILE A 11 -13.18 4.99 -0.52
CA ILE A 11 -12.54 4.49 -1.75
C ILE A 11 -13.57 3.82 -2.66
N GLU A 12 -14.41 2.97 -2.10
CA GLU A 12 -15.51 2.32 -2.81
C GLU A 12 -16.45 3.34 -3.46
N PHE A 13 -16.85 4.35 -2.68
CA PHE A 13 -17.69 5.45 -3.19
C PHE A 13 -17.03 6.16 -4.36
N CYS A 14 -15.76 6.55 -4.23
CA CYS A 14 -15.06 7.26 -5.29
C CYS A 14 -14.93 6.40 -6.56
N LEU A 15 -14.54 5.14 -6.43
CA LEU A 15 -14.31 4.27 -7.59
C LEU A 15 -15.61 3.91 -8.31
N PHE A 16 -16.65 3.54 -7.58
CA PHE A 16 -17.84 2.94 -8.17
C PHE A 16 -19.00 3.90 -8.27
N ASP A 17 -19.32 4.65 -7.22
CA ASP A 17 -20.47 5.55 -7.23
C ASP A 17 -20.16 6.86 -7.96
N LEU A 18 -18.99 7.45 -7.72
CA LEU A 18 -18.60 8.72 -8.31
C LEU A 18 -18.02 8.55 -9.71
N LEU A 19 -17.00 7.72 -9.87
CA LEU A 19 -16.27 7.56 -11.14
C LEU A 19 -16.84 6.47 -12.04
N GLY A 20 -17.75 5.63 -11.53
CA GLY A 20 -18.40 4.58 -12.31
C GLY A 20 -17.44 3.54 -12.89
N ARG A 21 -16.33 3.24 -12.19
CA ARG A 21 -15.29 2.36 -12.71
C ARG A 21 -15.71 0.89 -12.83
N GLU A 22 -16.82 0.51 -12.22
CA GLU A 22 -17.38 -0.84 -12.42
C GLU A 22 -17.63 -1.17 -13.90
N LYS A 23 -17.91 -0.15 -14.70
CA LYS A 23 -18.17 -0.33 -16.13
C LYS A 23 -16.98 -0.81 -16.94
N VAL A 24 -15.75 -0.57 -16.46
CA VAL A 24 -14.53 -1.02 -17.14
C VAL A 24 -14.04 -2.36 -16.62
N LEU A 25 -14.49 -2.80 -15.45
CA LEU A 25 -14.16 -4.11 -14.92
C LEU A 25 -14.84 -5.19 -15.78
N GLY A 26 -14.12 -6.29 -16.01
CA GLY A 26 -14.58 -7.35 -16.90
C GLY A 26 -14.39 -7.04 -18.39
N THR A 27 -13.70 -5.94 -18.73
CA THR A 27 -13.46 -5.54 -20.13
C THR A 27 -11.97 -5.31 -20.39
N SER A 28 -11.53 -5.58 -21.63
CA SER A 28 -10.16 -5.29 -22.09
C SER A 28 -9.09 -5.85 -21.12
N ILE A 29 -8.16 -5.01 -20.68
CA ILE A 29 -7.08 -5.41 -19.76
C ILE A 29 -7.61 -5.81 -18.37
N TYR A 30 -8.84 -5.43 -18.04
CA TYR A 30 -9.48 -5.74 -16.76
C TYR A 30 -10.48 -6.91 -16.86
N SER A 31 -10.35 -7.75 -17.90
CA SER A 31 -11.30 -8.83 -18.18
C SER A 31 -11.48 -9.81 -17.03
N ASP A 32 -10.45 -10.02 -16.22
CA ASP A 32 -10.47 -10.97 -15.11
C ASP A 32 -10.88 -10.34 -13.78
N LEU A 33 -11.26 -9.07 -13.77
CA LEU A 33 -11.63 -8.34 -12.55
C LEU A 33 -13.12 -8.06 -12.51
N ASP A 34 -13.70 -8.21 -11.34
CA ASP A 34 -15.03 -7.71 -11.01
C ASP A 34 -14.96 -6.82 -9.76
N ARG A 35 -16.10 -6.25 -9.37
CA ARG A 35 -16.16 -5.37 -8.21
C ARG A 35 -15.73 -6.09 -6.92
N ASP A 36 -16.20 -7.31 -6.71
CA ASP A 36 -15.88 -8.06 -5.49
C ASP A 36 -14.39 -8.38 -5.39
N THR A 37 -13.77 -8.76 -6.51
CA THR A 37 -12.33 -8.99 -6.59
C THR A 37 -11.55 -7.71 -6.30
N ALA A 38 -11.96 -6.60 -6.88
CA ALA A 38 -11.32 -5.29 -6.63
C ALA A 38 -11.42 -4.88 -5.17
N MET A 39 -12.59 -5.04 -4.55
CA MET A 39 -12.77 -4.75 -3.13
C MET A 39 -11.95 -5.68 -2.24
N GLY A 40 -11.84 -6.97 -2.58
CA GLY A 40 -10.97 -7.91 -1.87
C GLY A 40 -9.51 -7.50 -1.90
N MET A 41 -9.01 -7.01 -3.04
CA MET A 41 -7.65 -6.47 -3.16
C MET A 41 -7.46 -5.24 -2.28
N LEU A 42 -8.44 -4.34 -2.23
CA LEU A 42 -8.38 -3.16 -1.37
C LEU A 42 -8.38 -3.52 0.12
N GLU A 43 -9.12 -4.54 0.51
CA GLU A 43 -9.11 -5.04 1.90
C GLU A 43 -7.74 -5.60 2.29
N GLU A 44 -7.09 -6.34 1.41
CA GLU A 44 -5.73 -6.83 1.63
C GLU A 44 -4.73 -5.68 1.71
N MET A 45 -4.84 -4.68 0.84
CA MET A 45 -4.00 -3.49 0.90
C MET A 45 -4.22 -2.71 2.19
N LYS A 46 -5.46 -2.59 2.65
CA LYS A 46 -5.77 -1.99 3.94
C LYS A 46 -5.04 -2.73 5.07
N ARG A 47 -5.07 -4.05 5.06
CA ARG A 47 -4.37 -4.87 6.07
C ARG A 47 -2.86 -4.62 6.04
N LEU A 48 -2.26 -4.60 4.85
CA LEU A 48 -0.84 -4.30 4.69
C LEU A 48 -0.50 -2.92 5.24
N THR A 49 -1.26 -1.90 4.86
CA THR A 49 -0.96 -0.52 5.25
C THR A 49 -1.16 -0.26 6.73
N GLU A 50 -2.24 -0.77 7.31
CA GLU A 50 -2.56 -0.55 8.74
C GLU A 50 -1.65 -1.33 9.69
N ASN A 51 -1.08 -2.43 9.24
CA ASN A 51 -0.23 -3.29 10.08
C ASN A 51 1.24 -3.15 9.70
N ASP A 52 1.63 -3.70 8.56
CA ASP A 52 3.04 -3.84 8.22
C ASP A 52 3.71 -2.51 7.86
N LEU A 53 3.04 -1.67 7.07
CA LEU A 53 3.61 -0.39 6.67
C LEU A 53 3.52 0.65 7.80
N ALA A 54 2.39 0.71 8.48
CA ALA A 54 2.20 1.65 9.59
C ALA A 54 3.18 1.38 10.75
N ALA A 55 3.61 0.14 10.94
CA ALA A 55 4.54 -0.22 12.01
C ALA A 55 5.89 0.52 11.94
N SER A 56 6.34 0.91 10.75
CA SER A 56 7.61 1.62 10.56
C SER A 56 7.45 3.15 10.44
N PHE A 57 6.22 3.65 10.42
CA PHE A 57 5.96 5.09 10.20
C PHE A 57 6.60 5.97 11.27
N VAL A 58 6.40 5.63 12.54
CA VAL A 58 6.93 6.43 13.66
C VAL A 58 8.46 6.42 13.65
N ASP A 59 9.08 5.28 13.37
CA ASP A 59 10.53 5.18 13.25
C ASP A 59 11.05 6.02 12.09
N GLY A 60 10.35 5.99 10.96
CA GLY A 60 10.70 6.82 9.80
C GLY A 60 10.69 8.31 10.10
N ASP A 61 9.70 8.74 10.87
CA ASP A 61 9.59 10.15 11.27
C ASP A 61 10.61 10.55 12.33
N ARG A 62 10.80 9.74 13.38
CA ARG A 62 11.66 10.08 14.53
C ARG A 62 13.13 9.81 14.31
N ILE A 63 13.47 8.69 13.69
CA ILE A 63 14.87 8.32 13.43
C ILE A 63 15.34 8.95 12.13
N GLY A 64 14.51 8.89 11.08
CA GLY A 64 14.82 9.41 9.76
C GLY A 64 15.95 8.64 9.08
N THR A 65 16.59 9.29 8.12
CA THR A 65 17.72 8.73 7.39
C THR A 65 19.03 9.30 7.94
N ASP A 66 20.04 8.46 8.05
CA ASP A 66 21.38 8.85 8.47
C ASP A 66 22.30 8.81 7.24
N PHE A 67 22.79 9.98 6.84
CA PHE A 67 23.67 10.11 5.67
C PHE A 67 25.11 10.31 6.10
N ASN A 68 26.00 9.42 5.67
CA ASN A 68 27.42 9.52 5.90
C ASN A 68 28.10 10.27 4.74
N LYS A 69 28.49 11.53 4.97
CA LYS A 69 29.10 12.38 3.96
C LYS A 69 30.44 11.85 3.44
N ALA A 70 31.18 11.10 4.27
CA ALA A 70 32.48 10.57 3.90
C ALA A 70 32.41 9.41 2.92
N THR A 71 31.38 8.55 3.07
CA THR A 71 31.21 7.33 2.26
C THR A 71 30.08 7.44 1.25
N GLY A 72 29.15 8.38 1.43
CA GLY A 72 27.93 8.49 0.64
C GLY A 72 26.84 7.50 1.07
N ASP A 73 27.07 6.72 2.11
CA ASP A 73 26.11 5.72 2.58
C ASP A 73 24.89 6.36 3.24
N ILE A 74 23.73 5.76 3.04
CA ILE A 74 22.47 6.14 3.67
C ILE A 74 21.99 4.98 4.55
N LYS A 75 21.71 5.27 5.82
CA LYS A 75 21.20 4.29 6.77
C LYS A 75 19.74 4.60 7.06
N LEU A 76 18.88 3.59 6.84
CA LEU A 76 17.44 3.67 7.10
C LEU A 76 17.11 3.03 8.45
N PRO A 77 15.96 3.39 9.07
CA PRO A 77 15.49 2.67 10.26
C PRO A 77 15.39 1.17 9.99
N THR A 78 15.80 0.36 10.96
CA THR A 78 15.81 -1.11 10.79
C THR A 78 14.41 -1.69 10.59
N SER A 79 13.38 -1.04 11.13
CA SER A 79 11.97 -1.45 10.95
C SER A 79 11.52 -1.38 9.49
N PHE A 80 12.16 -0.58 8.65
CA PHE A 80 11.84 -0.48 7.22
C PHE A 80 12.06 -1.81 6.48
N LYS A 81 13.00 -2.62 6.92
CA LYS A 81 13.25 -3.94 6.30
C LYS A 81 12.03 -4.84 6.36
N LYS A 82 11.35 -4.86 7.50
CA LYS A 82 10.15 -5.68 7.69
C LYS A 82 8.99 -5.16 6.84
N SER A 83 8.77 -3.85 6.84
CA SER A 83 7.72 -3.23 6.04
C SER A 83 7.95 -3.45 4.54
N TYR A 84 9.18 -3.25 4.07
CA TYR A 84 9.55 -3.48 2.68
C TYR A 84 9.39 -4.95 2.28
N LYS A 85 9.80 -5.87 3.16
CA LYS A 85 9.64 -7.30 2.91
C LYS A 85 8.17 -7.68 2.76
N ALA A 86 7.30 -7.17 3.62
CA ALA A 86 5.86 -7.42 3.52
C ALA A 86 5.29 -6.93 2.17
N TYR A 87 5.70 -5.76 1.73
CA TYR A 87 5.31 -5.21 0.43
C TYR A 87 5.78 -6.10 -0.73
N VAL A 88 7.04 -6.53 -0.71
CA VAL A 88 7.64 -7.36 -1.76
C VAL A 88 7.04 -8.77 -1.76
N ASP A 89 6.88 -9.38 -0.60
CA ASP A 89 6.32 -10.74 -0.47
C ASP A 89 4.86 -10.79 -0.98
N GLY A 90 4.10 -9.73 -0.80
CA GLY A 90 2.74 -9.59 -1.34
C GLY A 90 2.69 -9.24 -2.83
N GLU A 91 3.84 -9.03 -3.45
CA GLU A 91 3.97 -8.65 -4.87
C GLU A 91 3.21 -7.37 -5.25
N TRP A 92 3.00 -6.46 -4.30
CA TRP A 92 2.26 -5.22 -4.52
C TRP A 92 2.91 -4.30 -5.56
N TRP A 93 4.22 -4.42 -5.76
CA TRP A 93 4.95 -3.70 -6.80
C TRP A 93 4.44 -3.97 -8.21
N ARG A 94 3.72 -5.07 -8.43
CA ARG A 94 3.14 -5.40 -9.74
C ARG A 94 2.01 -4.47 -10.16
N LEU A 95 1.41 -3.75 -9.22
CA LEU A 95 0.36 -2.78 -9.54
C LEU A 95 0.90 -1.56 -10.30
N ASP A 96 2.18 -1.28 -10.18
CA ASP A 96 2.85 -0.15 -10.82
C ASP A 96 3.53 -0.53 -12.14
N ALA A 97 3.50 -1.79 -12.51
CA ALA A 97 4.22 -2.30 -13.68
C ALA A 97 3.40 -2.21 -14.98
#